data_c56fbabb86f632fb42424529eca32df9
#
_entry.id   c56fbabb86f632fb42424529eca32df9
#
_cell.length_a   1.000
_cell.length_b   1.000
_cell.length_c   1.000
_cell.angle_alpha   90.00
_cell.angle_beta   90.00
_cell.angle_gamma   90.00
#
_symmetry.space_group_name_H-M   'P 1'
#
loop_
_entity.id
_entity.type
_entity.pdbx_description
1 polymer ?
#
loop_
_entity_poly.entity_id
_entity_poly.type
_entity_poly.pdbx_seq_one_letter_code
_entity_poly.pdbx_strand_id
1 'polypeptide(L)'
;MGKEITGSSDEVPPGLETYETLSEYSRVFEGGQTNMFIVDATDYSGGANDAPIRDLKILDAIDAMETNVSNVPETTTISLVTILKAIHVNFDLAGAQVYNNSLWGILHSPCWDDPLTTSCVLSGESALPAISSRENMVDVAFDTLSPEVRSMLMNEVVPGMAGETQTLVYVNQPYINLADAGVLRDEIDNLLGAGFPGLDAVEVSPLTGGLPLSLDINKGIHDAQTDATIMTMFVLLIVMSILFRSPRLAFFTMVAVGVVVLWQPLLMRGGNVNVNVFTAMVSTIVFGIGVDDSIHIIDRIREEKETPAGIVKTVSRTGQTIFETTATTCAGLAAGLFVDIPGLRNFFVLMMLLLTLALLTSAILLPAMLVGWHSLMFRLTGKGEYQDLETDLVVASNATMDAVLD
;
A
#
# COMPACT_ATOMS: atom_id res chain seq x y z
N MET A 1 -6.87 -13.23 3.80
CA MET A 1 -6.55 -12.94 2.40
C MET A 1 -7.42 -11.76 1.99
N GLY A 2 -6.88 -10.57 2.12
CA GLY A 2 -7.52 -9.32 1.74
C GLY A 2 -7.64 -9.25 0.22
N LYS A 3 -8.67 -8.58 -0.25
CA LYS A 3 -8.84 -8.24 -1.63
C LYS A 3 -7.91 -7.08 -1.96
N GLU A 4 -7.53 -7.02 -3.21
CA GLU A 4 -6.59 -6.10 -3.84
C GLU A 4 -6.57 -4.69 -3.20
N ILE A 5 -5.39 -4.26 -2.91
CA ILE A 5 -5.09 -2.91 -2.49
C ILE A 5 -5.20 -2.06 -3.75
N THR A 6 -6.12 -1.10 -3.78
CA THR A 6 -6.27 -0.22 -4.94
C THR A 6 -5.38 1.00 -4.81
N GLY A 7 -4.85 1.42 -5.92
CA GLY A 7 -4.20 2.70 -6.04
C GLY A 7 -5.17 3.88 -5.88
N SER A 8 -4.63 5.07 -5.98
CA SER A 8 -5.31 6.36 -5.82
C SER A 8 -6.59 6.57 -6.67
N SER A 9 -6.89 5.66 -7.61
CA SER A 9 -8.08 5.78 -8.47
C SER A 9 -9.41 5.72 -7.71
N ASP A 10 -9.48 4.98 -6.58
CA ASP A 10 -10.70 4.92 -5.75
C ASP A 10 -10.87 6.16 -4.87
N GLU A 11 -9.84 6.98 -4.75
CA GLU A 11 -9.84 8.22 -3.98
C GLU A 11 -10.16 9.45 -4.84
N VAL A 12 -10.23 9.27 -6.16
CA VAL A 12 -10.46 10.34 -7.13
C VAL A 12 -11.93 10.38 -7.53
N PRO A 13 -12.59 11.57 -7.53
CA PRO A 13 -13.95 11.71 -8.04
C PRO A 13 -14.04 11.32 -9.51
N PRO A 14 -15.09 10.59 -9.93
CA PRO A 14 -15.32 10.27 -11.33
C PRO A 14 -15.61 11.55 -12.13
N GLY A 15 -15.10 11.62 -13.37
CA GLY A 15 -15.29 12.78 -14.25
C GLY A 15 -14.37 13.96 -13.96
N LEU A 16 -13.28 13.76 -13.20
CA LEU A 16 -12.26 14.77 -13.04
C LEU A 16 -11.44 14.88 -14.35
N GLU A 17 -11.51 16.02 -15.02
CA GLU A 17 -10.85 16.27 -16.32
C GLU A 17 -9.36 15.92 -16.29
N THR A 18 -8.67 16.25 -15.19
CA THR A 18 -7.24 15.93 -15.01
C THR A 18 -6.99 14.41 -15.01
N TYR A 19 -7.88 13.63 -14.38
CA TYR A 19 -7.75 12.18 -14.32
C TYR A 19 -8.08 11.54 -15.66
N GLU A 20 -9.10 12.03 -16.36
CA GLU A 20 -9.43 11.57 -17.73
C GLU A 20 -8.28 11.86 -18.70
N THR A 21 -7.69 13.06 -18.61
CA THR A 21 -6.52 13.44 -19.42
C THR A 21 -5.32 12.54 -19.11
N LEU A 22 -5.07 12.22 -17.85
CA LEU A 22 -3.97 11.33 -17.42
C LEU A 22 -4.20 9.90 -17.95
N SER A 23 -5.44 9.41 -17.88
CA SER A 23 -5.83 8.12 -18.41
C SER A 23 -5.67 8.05 -19.95
N GLU A 24 -6.06 9.12 -20.65
CA GLU A 24 -5.87 9.25 -22.09
C GLU A 24 -4.38 9.29 -22.46
N TYR A 25 -3.58 10.07 -21.71
CA TYR A 25 -2.13 10.12 -21.87
C TYR A 25 -1.49 8.73 -21.71
N SER A 26 -1.87 8.00 -20.67
CA SER A 26 -1.38 6.64 -20.46
C SER A 26 -1.72 5.71 -21.62
N ARG A 27 -2.95 5.82 -22.15
CA ARG A 27 -3.43 4.98 -23.25
C ARG A 27 -2.79 5.31 -24.58
N VAL A 28 -2.55 6.60 -24.87
CA VAL A 28 -2.09 7.07 -26.19
C VAL A 28 -0.57 7.09 -26.32
N PHE A 29 0.11 7.47 -25.23
CA PHE A 29 1.57 7.65 -25.24
C PHE A 29 2.30 6.50 -24.52
N GLU A 30 1.58 5.45 -24.10
CA GLU A 30 2.12 4.38 -23.26
C GLU A 30 2.81 4.95 -22.00
N GLY A 31 2.39 6.16 -21.64
CA GLY A 31 2.88 6.87 -20.46
C GLY A 31 2.36 6.22 -19.19
N GLY A 32 3.21 6.18 -18.19
CA GLY A 32 2.88 5.56 -16.92
C GLY A 32 3.32 6.40 -15.73
N GLN A 33 3.40 5.77 -14.60
CA GLN A 33 4.01 6.35 -13.41
C GLN A 33 5.52 6.26 -13.54
N THR A 34 6.18 7.41 -13.44
CA THR A 34 7.63 7.47 -13.41
C THR A 34 8.12 7.21 -12.00
N ASN A 35 8.84 6.11 -11.86
CA ASN A 35 9.58 5.74 -10.67
C ASN A 35 11.07 5.89 -10.95
N MET A 36 11.91 5.69 -9.95
CA MET A 36 13.35 5.83 -10.12
C MET A 36 14.10 4.96 -9.11
N PHE A 37 15.34 4.64 -9.43
CA PHE A 37 16.29 4.16 -8.45
C PHE A 37 17.60 4.96 -8.56
N ILE A 38 18.36 4.96 -7.48
CA ILE A 38 19.62 5.68 -7.36
C ILE A 38 20.76 4.68 -7.48
N VAL A 39 21.74 4.99 -8.30
CA VAL A 39 23.05 4.34 -8.31
C VAL A 39 24.00 5.24 -7.56
N ASP A 40 24.54 4.76 -6.46
CA ASP A 40 25.44 5.48 -5.57
C ASP A 40 26.86 4.86 -5.65
N ALA A 41 27.78 5.63 -6.18
CA ALA A 41 29.19 5.29 -6.32
C ALA A 41 30.09 6.14 -5.40
N THR A 42 29.56 6.69 -4.31
CA THR A 42 30.29 7.58 -3.40
C THR A 42 31.55 6.88 -2.82
N ASP A 43 31.46 5.60 -2.53
CA ASP A 43 32.55 4.82 -1.97
C ASP A 43 33.45 4.15 -3.04
N TYR A 44 33.14 4.37 -4.31
CA TYR A 44 33.92 3.82 -5.41
C TYR A 44 35.18 4.63 -5.65
N SER A 45 36.34 3.96 -5.67
CA SER A 45 37.67 4.58 -5.82
C SER A 45 38.21 4.53 -7.25
N GLY A 46 37.38 4.33 -8.24
CA GLY A 46 37.71 4.35 -9.67
C GLY A 46 37.19 5.59 -10.36
N GLY A 47 37.58 5.79 -11.60
CA GLY A 47 37.11 6.91 -12.44
C GLY A 47 38.14 8.04 -12.55
N ALA A 48 38.03 8.82 -13.64
CA ALA A 48 38.83 10.00 -13.86
C ALA A 48 38.26 11.21 -13.10
N ASN A 49 39.13 12.09 -12.59
CA ASN A 49 38.77 13.39 -12.05
C ASN A 49 37.81 13.41 -10.84
N ASP A 50 37.86 12.45 -9.93
CA ASP A 50 36.98 12.34 -8.76
C ASP A 50 35.47 12.33 -9.13
N ALA A 51 35.10 11.88 -10.33
CA ALA A 51 33.75 11.71 -10.82
C ALA A 51 33.43 10.22 -11.11
N PRO A 52 33.11 9.44 -10.09
CA PRO A 52 32.90 8.00 -10.22
C PRO A 52 31.88 7.59 -11.28
N ILE A 53 30.81 8.36 -11.44
CA ILE A 53 29.73 8.07 -12.45
C ILE A 53 30.26 8.15 -13.88
N ARG A 54 31.35 8.83 -14.15
CA ARG A 54 32.00 8.89 -15.46
C ARG A 54 32.89 7.65 -15.76
N ASP A 55 33.05 6.73 -14.80
CA ASP A 55 33.77 5.48 -15.07
C ASP A 55 32.94 4.59 -16.01
N LEU A 56 33.57 4.14 -17.10
CA LEU A 56 32.93 3.29 -18.11
C LEU A 56 32.40 1.99 -17.50
N LYS A 57 33.05 1.44 -16.49
CA LYS A 57 32.61 0.21 -15.82
C LYS A 57 31.25 0.42 -15.11
N ILE A 58 31.08 1.59 -14.49
CA ILE A 58 29.80 1.95 -13.85
C ILE A 58 28.73 2.17 -14.91
N LEU A 59 29.06 2.86 -16.00
CA LEU A 59 28.15 3.07 -17.12
C LEU A 59 27.73 1.74 -17.75
N ASP A 60 28.65 0.79 -17.93
CA ASP A 60 28.35 -0.56 -18.42
C ASP A 60 27.45 -1.34 -17.46
N ALA A 61 27.68 -1.22 -16.17
CA ALA A 61 26.87 -1.87 -15.16
C ALA A 61 25.43 -1.29 -15.14
N ILE A 62 25.31 0.04 -15.30
CA ILE A 62 24.00 0.70 -15.45
C ILE A 62 23.30 0.20 -16.71
N ASP A 63 24.00 0.09 -17.85
CA ASP A 63 23.42 -0.42 -19.09
C ASP A 63 22.91 -1.86 -18.96
N ALA A 64 23.69 -2.72 -18.33
CA ALA A 64 23.26 -4.08 -18.07
C ALA A 64 22.03 -4.15 -17.15
N MET A 65 21.98 -3.29 -16.12
CA MET A 65 20.84 -3.19 -15.21
C MET A 65 19.60 -2.66 -15.94
N GLU A 66 19.73 -1.58 -16.73
CA GLU A 66 18.64 -1.06 -17.55
C GLU A 66 18.07 -2.11 -18.51
N THR A 67 18.96 -2.90 -19.14
CA THR A 67 18.54 -4.00 -20.01
C THR A 67 17.74 -5.04 -19.24
N ASN A 68 18.18 -5.42 -18.04
CA ASN A 68 17.46 -6.38 -17.20
C ASN A 68 16.10 -5.84 -16.73
N VAL A 69 16.05 -4.59 -16.30
CA VAL A 69 14.79 -3.94 -15.87
C VAL A 69 13.84 -3.77 -17.05
N SER A 70 14.34 -3.42 -18.21
CA SER A 70 13.51 -3.28 -19.44
C SER A 70 12.96 -4.61 -19.96
N ASN A 71 13.50 -5.75 -19.51
CA ASN A 71 12.92 -7.07 -19.80
C ASN A 71 11.67 -7.38 -18.96
N VAL A 72 11.44 -6.64 -17.89
CA VAL A 72 10.19 -6.73 -17.11
C VAL A 72 9.05 -6.18 -18.00
N PRO A 73 7.92 -6.90 -18.08
CA PRO A 73 6.82 -6.51 -18.98
C PRO A 73 6.39 -5.06 -18.82
N GLU A 74 6.15 -4.37 -19.92
CA GLU A 74 5.63 -3.01 -19.99
C GLU A 74 6.47 -1.97 -19.24
N THR A 75 7.75 -2.25 -18.99
CA THR A 75 8.67 -1.36 -18.27
C THR A 75 9.68 -0.76 -19.24
N THR A 76 9.89 0.55 -19.14
CA THR A 76 10.92 1.27 -19.91
C THR A 76 11.82 2.06 -18.97
N THR A 77 13.10 2.17 -19.32
CA THR A 77 14.10 2.88 -18.52
C THR A 77 14.68 4.07 -19.28
N ILE A 78 15.01 5.11 -18.55
CA ILE A 78 15.74 6.28 -19.04
C ILE A 78 16.82 6.64 -18.02
N SER A 79 18.06 6.59 -18.48
CA SER A 79 19.23 6.98 -17.67
C SER A 79 20.19 7.84 -18.46
N LEU A 80 21.29 8.14 -17.83
CA LEU A 80 22.45 8.75 -18.47
C LEU A 80 22.96 7.93 -19.67
N VAL A 81 22.96 6.60 -19.52
CA VAL A 81 23.40 5.70 -20.61
C VAL A 81 22.45 5.77 -21.81
N THR A 82 21.13 5.86 -21.57
CA THR A 82 20.14 6.07 -22.63
C THR A 82 20.44 7.34 -23.43
N ILE A 83 20.87 8.42 -22.75
CA ILE A 83 21.24 9.67 -23.41
C ILE A 83 22.54 9.50 -24.21
N LEU A 84 23.55 8.85 -23.63
CA LEU A 84 24.81 8.56 -24.35
C LEU A 84 24.59 7.71 -25.61
N LYS A 85 23.64 6.80 -25.58
CA LYS A 85 23.21 6.01 -26.75
C LYS A 85 22.46 6.85 -27.81
N ALA A 86 21.76 7.87 -27.38
CA ALA A 86 21.01 8.77 -28.27
C ALA A 86 21.88 9.86 -28.91
N ILE A 87 23.01 10.21 -28.30
CA ILE A 87 23.95 11.19 -28.86
C ILE A 87 24.74 10.55 -29.98
N HIS A 88 24.61 11.10 -31.20
CA HIS A 88 25.41 10.72 -32.36
C HIS A 88 26.46 11.76 -32.62
N VAL A 89 27.69 11.33 -32.77
CA VAL A 89 28.86 12.22 -32.99
C VAL A 89 29.40 11.97 -34.38
N ASN A 90 29.56 13.06 -35.11
CA ASN A 90 30.22 13.05 -36.43
C ASN A 90 31.66 13.56 -36.23
N PHE A 91 32.63 12.72 -36.52
CA PHE A 91 34.04 13.14 -36.55
C PHE A 91 34.47 13.31 -38.03
N ASP A 92 35.01 14.47 -38.34
CA ASP A 92 35.76 14.68 -39.59
C ASP A 92 37.27 14.46 -39.27
N LEU A 93 37.76 13.31 -39.58
CA LEU A 93 39.12 12.90 -39.38
C LEU A 93 39.90 12.98 -40.68
N ALA A 94 40.50 14.14 -40.94
CA ALA A 94 41.41 14.34 -42.10
C ALA A 94 40.81 13.88 -43.46
N GLY A 95 39.50 14.09 -43.66
CA GLY A 95 38.76 13.70 -44.86
C GLY A 95 38.09 12.34 -44.81
N ALA A 96 38.18 11.60 -43.73
CA ALA A 96 37.37 10.41 -43.46
C ALA A 96 36.23 10.78 -42.52
N GLN A 97 35.03 10.86 -43.04
CA GLN A 97 33.83 11.05 -42.19
C GLN A 97 33.47 9.71 -41.57
N VAL A 98 33.59 9.62 -40.22
CA VAL A 98 33.03 8.52 -39.47
C VAL A 98 31.55 8.76 -39.33
N TYR A 99 30.74 8.10 -40.13
CA TYR A 99 29.30 8.27 -40.13
C TYR A 99 28.63 7.41 -39.06
N ASN A 100 27.83 8.09 -38.25
CA ASN A 100 26.66 7.55 -37.63
C ASN A 100 26.83 6.51 -36.52
N ASN A 101 27.90 6.61 -35.71
CA ASN A 101 27.94 5.85 -34.44
C ASN A 101 27.40 6.70 -33.30
N SER A 102 26.56 6.11 -32.46
CA SER A 102 26.24 6.72 -31.17
C SER A 102 27.51 6.91 -30.37
N LEU A 103 27.53 7.91 -29.50
CA LEU A 103 28.66 8.11 -28.60
C LEU A 103 28.96 6.83 -27.78
N TRP A 104 27.91 6.14 -27.34
CA TRP A 104 28.02 4.84 -26.68
C TRP A 104 28.75 3.79 -27.55
N GLY A 105 28.40 3.69 -28.81
CA GLY A 105 29.07 2.79 -29.75
C GLY A 105 30.54 3.15 -29.94
N ILE A 106 30.90 4.44 -29.99
CA ILE A 106 32.28 4.89 -30.10
C ILE A 106 33.08 4.55 -28.85
N LEU A 107 32.48 4.75 -27.65
CA LEU A 107 33.16 4.42 -26.39
C LEU A 107 33.50 2.92 -26.28
N HIS A 108 32.69 2.06 -26.90
CA HIS A 108 32.86 0.59 -26.93
C HIS A 108 33.50 0.08 -28.20
N SER A 109 33.98 0.97 -29.05
CA SER A 109 34.71 0.55 -30.26
C SER A 109 35.95 -0.26 -29.91
N PRO A 110 36.16 -1.43 -30.54
CA PRO A 110 37.40 -2.18 -30.40
C PRO A 110 38.64 -1.45 -30.92
N CYS A 111 38.43 -0.36 -31.68
CA CYS A 111 39.48 0.44 -32.30
C CYS A 111 40.30 1.25 -31.29
N TRP A 112 39.86 1.36 -30.06
CA TRP A 112 40.63 1.93 -28.97
C TRP A 112 41.82 1.05 -28.60
N ASP A 113 41.65 -0.27 -28.64
CA ASP A 113 42.64 -1.24 -28.21
C ASP A 113 43.48 -1.78 -29.39
N ASP A 114 42.85 -1.95 -30.59
CA ASP A 114 43.51 -2.39 -31.82
C ASP A 114 43.09 -1.55 -33.02
N PRO A 115 43.68 -0.35 -33.20
CA PRO A 115 43.26 0.60 -34.25
C PRO A 115 43.65 0.15 -35.68
N LEU A 116 44.54 -0.82 -35.83
CA LEU A 116 45.04 -1.25 -37.14
C LEU A 116 44.23 -2.37 -37.78
N THR A 117 43.14 -2.81 -37.16
CA THR A 117 42.26 -3.79 -37.77
C THR A 117 41.61 -3.23 -39.06
N THR A 118 41.36 -4.11 -40.02
CA THR A 118 40.75 -3.71 -41.31
C THR A 118 39.42 -3.02 -41.12
N SER A 119 38.60 -3.44 -40.15
CA SER A 119 37.33 -2.83 -39.80
C SER A 119 37.49 -1.39 -39.31
N CYS A 120 38.47 -1.15 -38.41
CA CYS A 120 38.77 0.17 -37.87
C CYS A 120 39.29 1.15 -38.90
N VAL A 121 40.12 0.65 -39.82
CA VAL A 121 40.63 1.47 -40.93
C VAL A 121 39.50 1.84 -41.90
N LEU A 122 38.59 0.88 -42.20
CA LEU A 122 37.47 1.12 -43.11
C LEU A 122 36.36 2.04 -42.50
N SER A 123 36.13 1.95 -41.19
CA SER A 123 35.19 2.82 -40.50
C SER A 123 35.78 4.20 -40.16
N GLY A 124 37.08 4.41 -40.31
CA GLY A 124 37.76 5.65 -39.95
C GLY A 124 38.07 5.75 -38.44
N GLU A 125 37.64 4.80 -37.64
CA GLU A 125 37.82 4.80 -36.18
C GLU A 125 39.28 4.49 -35.76
N SER A 126 40.13 4.06 -36.68
CA SER A 126 41.57 3.83 -36.45
C SER A 126 42.29 5.07 -35.94
N ALA A 127 41.73 6.26 -36.11
CA ALA A 127 42.33 7.50 -35.65
C ALA A 127 41.86 7.89 -34.21
N LEU A 128 40.90 7.21 -33.61
CA LEU A 128 40.41 7.52 -32.27
C LEU A 128 41.50 7.64 -31.20
N PRO A 129 42.43 6.68 -31.05
CA PRO A 129 43.48 6.76 -30.04
C PRO A 129 44.50 7.90 -30.26
N ALA A 130 44.58 8.43 -31.50
CA ALA A 130 45.47 9.54 -31.84
C ALA A 130 44.86 10.91 -31.50
N ILE A 131 43.54 10.96 -31.36
CA ILE A 131 42.78 12.22 -31.15
C ILE A 131 42.50 12.43 -29.69
N SER A 132 42.10 11.38 -28.97
CA SER A 132 41.66 11.48 -27.58
C SER A 132 41.91 10.17 -26.84
N SER A 133 41.66 10.15 -25.54
CA SER A 133 41.48 8.90 -24.80
C SER A 133 40.01 8.59 -24.65
N ARG A 134 39.70 7.32 -24.33
CA ARG A 134 38.32 6.88 -24.09
C ARG A 134 37.68 7.66 -22.91
N GLU A 135 38.46 7.87 -21.84
CA GLU A 135 38.03 8.64 -20.67
C GLU A 135 37.74 10.10 -21.02
N ASN A 136 38.62 10.75 -21.79
CA ASN A 136 38.40 12.13 -22.21
C ASN A 136 37.13 12.30 -23.05
N MET A 137 36.75 11.29 -23.84
CA MET A 137 35.51 11.33 -24.59
C MET A 137 34.28 11.24 -23.70
N VAL A 138 34.32 10.47 -22.63
CA VAL A 138 33.25 10.45 -21.61
C VAL A 138 33.16 11.84 -20.97
N ASP A 139 34.29 12.44 -20.55
CA ASP A 139 34.28 13.76 -19.92
C ASP A 139 33.70 14.83 -20.86
N VAL A 140 34.11 14.85 -22.11
CA VAL A 140 33.57 15.79 -23.13
C VAL A 140 32.06 15.59 -23.29
N ALA A 141 31.58 14.34 -23.30
CA ALA A 141 30.15 14.04 -23.43
C ALA A 141 29.35 14.59 -22.25
N PHE A 142 29.86 14.39 -21.03
CA PHE A 142 29.21 14.89 -19.83
C PHE A 142 29.25 16.41 -19.76
N ASP A 143 30.35 17.04 -20.16
CA ASP A 143 30.49 18.50 -20.14
C ASP A 143 29.67 19.19 -21.22
N THR A 144 29.25 18.47 -22.28
CA THR A 144 28.36 18.99 -23.31
C THR A 144 26.88 18.87 -22.93
N LEU A 145 26.54 18.08 -21.91
CA LEU A 145 25.16 18.03 -21.40
C LEU A 145 24.77 19.40 -20.80
N SER A 146 23.53 19.82 -21.08
CA SER A 146 23.03 21.04 -20.47
C SER A 146 22.95 20.92 -18.94
N PRO A 147 23.13 22.03 -18.20
CA PRO A 147 23.03 21.98 -16.74
C PRO A 147 21.70 21.39 -16.23
N GLU A 148 20.61 21.63 -16.95
CA GLU A 148 19.28 21.09 -16.61
C GLU A 148 19.26 19.57 -16.71
N VAL A 149 19.83 19.00 -17.77
CA VAL A 149 19.91 17.53 -17.96
C VAL A 149 20.82 16.91 -16.90
N ARG A 150 21.96 17.56 -16.60
CA ARG A 150 22.87 17.09 -15.55
C ARG A 150 22.17 17.07 -14.18
N SER A 151 21.49 18.13 -13.80
CA SER A 151 20.79 18.22 -12.51
C SER A 151 19.60 17.25 -12.39
N MET A 152 19.06 16.76 -13.49
CA MET A 152 18.01 15.75 -13.50
C MET A 152 18.53 14.32 -13.31
N LEU A 153 19.76 14.08 -13.68
CA LEU A 153 20.33 12.72 -13.75
C LEU A 153 21.44 12.46 -12.73
N MET A 154 22.09 13.51 -12.24
CA MET A 154 23.27 13.39 -11.37
C MET A 154 23.17 14.35 -10.20
N ASN A 155 23.82 14.01 -9.08
CA ASN A 155 23.97 14.94 -7.98
C ASN A 155 24.91 16.08 -8.35
N GLU A 156 24.58 17.30 -7.89
CA GLU A 156 25.41 18.46 -8.10
C GLU A 156 26.74 18.36 -7.31
N VAL A 157 27.80 18.97 -7.88
CA VAL A 157 29.08 19.17 -7.19
C VAL A 157 28.88 20.23 -6.09
N VAL A 158 28.88 19.79 -4.83
CA VAL A 158 28.86 20.70 -3.68
C VAL A 158 30.30 20.96 -3.21
N PRO A 159 30.66 22.20 -2.90
CA PRO A 159 32.01 22.51 -2.42
C PRO A 159 32.39 21.67 -1.20
N GLY A 160 33.43 20.85 -1.33
CA GLY A 160 33.93 19.96 -0.27
C GLY A 160 33.37 18.53 -0.29
N MET A 161 32.51 18.19 -1.26
CA MET A 161 32.09 16.82 -1.55
C MET A 161 32.50 16.44 -2.97
N ALA A 162 32.81 15.16 -3.19
CA ALA A 162 32.99 14.64 -4.55
C ALA A 162 31.67 14.83 -5.30
N GLY A 163 31.73 15.40 -6.50
CA GLY A 163 30.54 15.55 -7.35
C GLY A 163 30.37 14.38 -8.28
N GLU A 164 29.17 14.24 -8.82
CA GLU A 164 28.84 13.19 -9.80
C GLU A 164 29.12 11.78 -9.25
N THR A 165 28.80 11.57 -7.97
CA THR A 165 28.93 10.28 -7.29
C THR A 165 27.64 9.46 -7.37
N GLN A 166 26.50 10.11 -7.66
CA GLN A 166 25.19 9.48 -7.72
C GLN A 166 24.49 9.81 -9.03
N THR A 167 23.78 8.83 -9.58
CA THR A 167 22.94 9.02 -10.76
C THR A 167 21.57 8.40 -10.58
N LEU A 168 20.56 8.99 -11.23
CA LEU A 168 19.19 8.52 -11.28
C LEU A 168 18.95 7.70 -12.53
N VAL A 169 18.25 6.58 -12.36
CA VAL A 169 17.67 5.82 -13.45
C VAL A 169 16.15 5.88 -13.31
N TYR A 170 15.50 6.49 -14.28
CA TYR A 170 14.05 6.57 -14.33
C TYR A 170 13.48 5.27 -14.88
N VAL A 171 12.44 4.78 -14.22
CA VAL A 171 11.72 3.57 -14.61
C VAL A 171 10.26 3.96 -14.81
N ASN A 172 9.80 3.88 -16.05
CA ASN A 172 8.42 4.16 -16.39
C ASN A 172 7.62 2.85 -16.41
N GLN A 173 6.55 2.80 -15.66
CA GLN A 173 5.64 1.67 -15.55
C GLN A 173 4.23 2.09 -15.92
N PRO A 174 3.44 1.20 -16.56
CA PRO A 174 2.08 1.56 -16.97
C PRO A 174 1.17 1.79 -15.76
N TYR A 175 0.06 2.48 -16.00
CA TYR A 175 -1.03 2.59 -15.03
C TYR A 175 -1.81 1.27 -15.01
N ILE A 176 -1.40 0.38 -14.12
CA ILE A 176 -2.06 -0.90 -13.83
C ILE A 176 -2.62 -0.89 -12.42
N ASN A 177 -3.43 -1.90 -12.09
CA ASN A 177 -3.90 -2.02 -10.72
C ASN A 177 -2.72 -2.23 -9.75
N LEU A 178 -2.91 -1.82 -8.50
CA LEU A 178 -1.84 -1.78 -7.52
C LEU A 178 -1.29 -3.18 -7.17
N ALA A 179 -2.10 -4.24 -7.32
CA ALA A 179 -1.66 -5.60 -7.04
C ALA A 179 -0.66 -6.09 -8.09
N ASP A 180 -0.97 -5.86 -9.38
CA ASP A 180 -0.06 -6.21 -10.49
C ASP A 180 1.18 -5.31 -10.46
N ALA A 181 1.01 -4.03 -10.15
CA ALA A 181 2.12 -3.10 -9.93
C ALA A 181 3.07 -3.54 -8.80
N GLY A 182 2.52 -4.12 -7.74
CA GLY A 182 3.30 -4.70 -6.64
C GLY A 182 4.17 -5.88 -7.10
N VAL A 183 3.63 -6.73 -7.94
CA VAL A 183 4.39 -7.88 -8.50
C VAL A 183 5.55 -7.37 -9.37
N LEU A 184 5.30 -6.40 -10.26
CA LEU A 184 6.34 -5.81 -11.10
C LEU A 184 7.40 -5.09 -10.26
N ARG A 185 7.01 -4.35 -9.22
CA ARG A 185 7.93 -3.73 -8.28
C ARG A 185 8.83 -4.76 -7.61
N ASP A 186 8.26 -5.83 -7.07
CA ASP A 186 9.03 -6.87 -6.38
C ASP A 186 10.01 -7.56 -7.34
N GLU A 187 9.64 -7.74 -8.60
CA GLU A 187 10.53 -8.28 -9.64
C GLU A 187 11.70 -7.31 -9.93
N ILE A 188 11.41 -6.01 -10.08
CA ILE A 188 12.44 -4.99 -10.28
C ILE A 188 13.35 -4.89 -9.05
N ASP A 189 12.79 -4.83 -7.84
CA ASP A 189 13.59 -4.75 -6.61
C ASP A 189 14.50 -5.98 -6.41
N ASN A 190 14.06 -7.15 -6.84
CA ASN A 190 14.93 -8.34 -6.86
C ASN A 190 16.11 -8.21 -7.84
N LEU A 191 15.88 -7.59 -9.00
CA LEU A 191 16.96 -7.31 -9.96
C LEU A 191 17.94 -6.25 -9.40
N LEU A 192 17.40 -5.16 -8.81
CA LEU A 192 18.20 -4.09 -8.21
C LEU A 192 19.00 -4.60 -7.01
N GLY A 193 18.40 -5.47 -6.18
CA GLY A 193 19.03 -6.07 -5.02
C GLY A 193 20.21 -6.99 -5.34
N ALA A 194 20.34 -7.45 -6.59
CA ALA A 194 21.52 -8.17 -7.04
C ALA A 194 22.76 -7.27 -7.17
N GLY A 195 22.57 -5.95 -7.21
CA GLY A 195 23.64 -4.97 -7.35
C GLY A 195 24.42 -5.10 -8.65
N PHE A 196 25.63 -4.59 -8.66
CA PHE A 196 26.55 -4.65 -9.81
C PHE A 196 27.66 -5.68 -9.57
N PRO A 197 27.70 -6.80 -10.30
CA PRO A 197 28.74 -7.82 -10.12
C PRO A 197 30.14 -7.24 -10.31
N GLY A 198 30.97 -7.38 -9.28
CA GLY A 198 32.37 -6.90 -9.31
C GLY A 198 32.55 -5.40 -9.00
N LEU A 199 31.48 -4.71 -8.60
CA LEU A 199 31.47 -3.30 -8.17
C LEU A 199 30.88 -3.18 -6.76
N ASP A 200 31.44 -3.89 -5.78
CA ASP A 200 30.89 -3.97 -4.40
C ASP A 200 30.82 -2.63 -3.67
N ALA A 201 31.54 -1.62 -4.15
CA ALA A 201 31.54 -0.26 -3.62
C ALA A 201 30.44 0.64 -4.25
N VAL A 202 29.65 0.10 -5.17
CA VAL A 202 28.55 0.82 -5.81
C VAL A 202 27.22 0.25 -5.31
N GLU A 203 26.44 1.08 -4.67
CA GLU A 203 25.14 0.70 -4.13
C GLU A 203 24.02 1.06 -5.10
N VAL A 204 22.98 0.22 -5.14
CA VAL A 204 21.77 0.45 -5.91
C VAL A 204 20.59 0.50 -4.95
N SER A 205 19.84 1.60 -4.96
CA SER A 205 18.65 1.72 -4.12
C SER A 205 17.50 0.86 -4.63
N PRO A 206 16.55 0.47 -3.76
CA PRO A 206 15.28 -0.07 -4.22
C PRO A 206 14.52 0.93 -5.11
N LEU A 207 13.58 0.43 -5.90
CA LEU A 207 12.69 1.26 -6.70
C LEU A 207 11.92 2.24 -5.81
N THR A 208 11.99 3.52 -6.10
CA THR A 208 11.30 4.59 -5.39
C THR A 208 10.48 5.46 -6.35
N GLY A 209 9.52 6.21 -5.81
CA GLY A 209 8.62 7.05 -6.62
C GLY A 209 7.18 6.97 -6.14
N GLY A 210 6.25 7.48 -6.92
CA GLY A 210 4.84 7.56 -6.54
C GLY A 210 4.21 6.19 -6.33
N LEU A 211 4.48 5.23 -7.21
CA LEU A 211 3.94 3.87 -7.12
C LEU A 211 4.52 3.06 -5.96
N PRO A 212 5.85 2.91 -5.81
CA PRO A 212 6.43 2.22 -4.65
C PRO A 212 5.97 2.83 -3.33
N LEU A 213 5.94 4.16 -3.22
CA LEU A 213 5.46 4.84 -2.02
C LEU A 213 3.99 4.50 -1.73
N SER A 214 3.12 4.48 -2.74
CA SER A 214 1.72 4.10 -2.57
C SER A 214 1.56 2.65 -2.12
N LEU A 215 2.37 1.73 -2.65
CA LEU A 215 2.41 0.33 -2.23
C LEU A 215 2.84 0.18 -0.77
N ASP A 216 3.90 0.87 -0.38
CA ASP A 216 4.43 0.83 1.00
C ASP A 216 3.45 1.44 2.00
N ILE A 217 2.82 2.56 1.64
CA ILE A 217 1.77 3.18 2.48
C ILE A 217 0.60 2.21 2.65
N ASN A 218 0.10 1.59 1.57
CA ASN A 218 -1.01 0.66 1.65
C ASN A 218 -0.66 -0.59 2.48
N LYS A 219 0.54 -1.14 2.31
CA LYS A 219 1.03 -2.24 3.14
C LYS A 219 1.14 -1.83 4.60
N GLY A 220 1.74 -0.67 4.87
CA GLY A 220 1.85 -0.12 6.23
C GLY A 220 0.48 0.12 6.89
N ILE A 221 -0.51 0.60 6.13
CA ILE A 221 -1.89 0.76 6.61
C ILE A 221 -2.50 -0.59 6.97
N HIS A 222 -2.32 -1.60 6.12
CA HIS A 222 -2.88 -2.94 6.36
C HIS A 222 -2.25 -3.59 7.60
N ASP A 223 -0.93 -3.52 7.74
CA ASP A 223 -0.21 -4.04 8.90
C ASP A 223 -0.60 -3.28 10.17
N ALA A 224 -0.61 -1.96 10.13
CA ALA A 224 -1.04 -1.11 11.24
C ALA A 224 -2.51 -1.34 11.63
N GLN A 225 -3.40 -1.58 10.67
CA GLN A 225 -4.80 -1.91 10.95
C GLN A 225 -4.92 -3.19 11.76
N THR A 226 -4.19 -4.23 11.40
CA THR A 226 -4.21 -5.52 12.11
C THR A 226 -3.70 -5.35 13.53
N ASP A 227 -2.56 -4.70 13.71
CA ASP A 227 -1.95 -4.46 15.02
C ASP A 227 -2.85 -3.57 15.90
N ALA A 228 -3.38 -2.48 15.33
CA ALA A 228 -4.30 -1.59 16.04
C ALA A 228 -5.59 -2.31 16.45
N THR A 229 -6.13 -3.19 15.61
CA THR A 229 -7.32 -3.98 15.90
C THR A 229 -7.08 -4.92 17.08
N ILE A 230 -5.98 -5.67 17.07
CA ILE A 230 -5.60 -6.59 18.16
C ILE A 230 -5.35 -5.81 19.45
N MET A 231 -4.60 -4.72 19.38
CA MET A 231 -4.30 -3.89 20.54
C MET A 231 -5.57 -3.26 21.15
N THR A 232 -6.46 -2.74 20.30
CA THR A 232 -7.75 -2.19 20.72
C THR A 232 -8.60 -3.25 21.41
N MET A 233 -8.68 -4.45 20.85
CA MET A 233 -9.43 -5.57 21.45
C MET A 233 -8.88 -5.93 22.83
N PHE A 234 -7.55 -5.97 22.99
CA PHE A 234 -6.91 -6.27 24.27
C PHE A 234 -7.14 -5.17 25.30
N VAL A 235 -6.97 -3.90 24.93
CA VAL A 235 -7.21 -2.75 25.82
C VAL A 235 -8.67 -2.70 26.26
N LEU A 236 -9.60 -2.87 25.32
CA LEU A 236 -11.04 -2.89 25.62
C LEU A 236 -11.40 -4.04 26.55
N LEU A 237 -10.83 -5.24 26.36
CA LEU A 237 -11.06 -6.36 27.26
C LEU A 237 -10.65 -6.04 28.71
N ILE A 238 -9.51 -5.37 28.90
CA ILE A 238 -9.05 -4.93 30.24
C ILE A 238 -10.01 -3.89 30.81
N VAL A 239 -10.32 -2.84 30.05
CA VAL A 239 -11.20 -1.75 30.49
C VAL A 239 -12.59 -2.30 30.85
N MET A 240 -13.15 -3.16 30.02
CA MET A 240 -14.44 -3.79 30.26
C MET A 240 -14.41 -4.74 31.47
N SER A 241 -13.32 -5.46 31.67
CA SER A 241 -13.15 -6.32 32.86
C SER A 241 -13.15 -5.52 34.17
N ILE A 242 -12.56 -4.35 34.13
CA ILE A 242 -12.55 -3.42 35.30
C ILE A 242 -13.95 -2.80 35.46
N LEU A 243 -14.58 -2.31 34.40
CA LEU A 243 -15.89 -1.68 34.41
C LEU A 243 -16.97 -2.63 34.93
N PHE A 244 -17.04 -3.82 34.40
CA PHE A 244 -18.01 -4.83 34.83
C PHE A 244 -17.62 -5.55 36.15
N ARG A 245 -16.41 -5.38 36.63
CA ARG A 245 -15.85 -6.17 37.74
C ARG A 245 -16.04 -7.68 37.54
N SER A 246 -16.12 -8.12 36.27
CA SER A 246 -16.36 -9.49 35.88
C SER A 246 -15.68 -9.77 34.53
N PRO A 247 -14.56 -10.49 34.51
CA PRO A 247 -13.87 -10.82 33.25
C PRO A 247 -14.72 -11.70 32.32
N ARG A 248 -15.66 -12.45 32.89
CA ARG A 248 -16.60 -13.29 32.13
C ARG A 248 -17.50 -12.43 31.23
N LEU A 249 -18.12 -11.39 31.80
CA LEU A 249 -19.01 -10.50 31.03
C LEU A 249 -18.24 -9.69 29.99
N ALA A 250 -17.05 -9.20 30.36
CA ALA A 250 -16.15 -8.54 29.43
C ALA A 250 -15.80 -9.45 28.23
N PHE A 251 -15.49 -10.71 28.49
CA PHE A 251 -15.20 -11.67 27.42
C PHE A 251 -16.38 -11.86 26.47
N PHE A 252 -17.60 -12.06 26.97
CA PHE A 252 -18.78 -12.21 26.12
C PHE A 252 -19.07 -10.95 25.28
N THR A 253 -18.92 -9.78 25.88
CA THR A 253 -19.02 -8.51 25.16
C THR A 253 -18.00 -8.43 24.03
N MET A 254 -16.74 -8.77 24.32
CA MET A 254 -15.67 -8.73 23.33
C MET A 254 -15.84 -9.76 22.22
N VAL A 255 -16.41 -10.94 22.52
CA VAL A 255 -16.75 -11.93 21.48
C VAL A 255 -17.84 -11.39 20.56
N ALA A 256 -18.89 -10.78 21.11
CA ALA A 256 -19.96 -10.19 20.30
C ALA A 256 -19.45 -9.11 19.33
N VAL A 257 -18.61 -8.20 19.83
CA VAL A 257 -18.00 -7.13 19.01
C VAL A 257 -16.94 -7.70 18.05
N GLY A 258 -16.16 -8.68 18.49
CA GLY A 258 -15.16 -9.36 17.67
C GLY A 258 -15.79 -10.05 16.44
N VAL A 259 -16.97 -10.64 16.59
CA VAL A 259 -17.73 -11.21 15.46
C VAL A 259 -18.04 -10.13 14.42
N VAL A 260 -18.42 -8.92 14.84
CA VAL A 260 -18.70 -7.81 13.90
C VAL A 260 -17.46 -7.46 13.09
N VAL A 261 -16.30 -7.37 13.74
CA VAL A 261 -15.04 -7.05 13.06
C VAL A 261 -14.61 -8.16 12.10
N LEU A 262 -14.84 -9.43 12.46
CA LEU A 262 -14.59 -10.55 11.56
C LEU A 262 -15.50 -10.54 10.30
N TRP A 263 -16.67 -9.91 10.37
CA TRP A 263 -17.55 -9.71 9.21
C TRP A 263 -17.05 -8.63 8.26
N GLN A 264 -16.21 -7.70 8.71
CA GLN A 264 -15.72 -6.61 7.86
C GLN A 264 -15.04 -7.12 6.56
N PRO A 265 -14.04 -8.01 6.59
CA PRO A 265 -13.41 -8.50 5.36
C PRO A 265 -14.37 -9.30 4.47
N LEU A 266 -15.38 -9.96 5.07
CA LEU A 266 -16.42 -10.66 4.30
C LEU A 266 -17.32 -9.67 3.55
N LEU A 267 -17.75 -8.60 4.21
CA LEU A 267 -18.57 -7.55 3.61
C LEU A 267 -17.79 -6.78 2.54
N MET A 268 -16.53 -6.47 2.79
CA MET A 268 -15.65 -5.83 1.81
C MET A 268 -15.49 -6.71 0.57
N ARG A 269 -15.25 -8.01 0.76
CA ARG A 269 -15.13 -8.95 -0.36
C ARG A 269 -16.44 -9.10 -1.13
N GLY A 270 -17.58 -9.20 -0.43
CA GLY A 270 -18.91 -9.31 -1.04
C GLY A 270 -19.34 -8.06 -1.79
N GLY A 271 -18.99 -6.88 -1.27
CA GLY A 271 -19.29 -5.58 -1.85
C GLY A 271 -18.28 -5.08 -2.88
N ASN A 272 -17.25 -5.88 -3.19
CA ASN A 272 -16.13 -5.44 -4.04
C ASN A 272 -15.44 -4.16 -3.57
N VAL A 273 -15.38 -3.96 -2.25
CA VAL A 273 -14.78 -2.79 -1.60
C VAL A 273 -13.31 -3.08 -1.35
N ASN A 274 -12.44 -2.20 -1.82
CA ASN A 274 -11.00 -2.32 -1.66
C ASN A 274 -10.53 -1.74 -0.32
N VAL A 275 -9.38 -2.22 0.15
CA VAL A 275 -8.72 -1.65 1.33
C VAL A 275 -8.08 -0.32 0.92
N ASN A 276 -8.46 0.76 1.59
CA ASN A 276 -7.89 2.09 1.46
C ASN A 276 -7.80 2.74 2.84
N VAL A 277 -7.24 3.95 2.90
CA VAL A 277 -7.07 4.69 4.17
C VAL A 277 -8.38 4.82 4.95
N PHE A 278 -9.51 5.05 4.25
CA PHE A 278 -10.82 5.22 4.89
C PHE A 278 -11.35 3.89 5.43
N THR A 279 -11.33 2.83 4.63
CA THR A 279 -11.86 1.52 5.04
C THR A 279 -11.02 0.84 6.11
N ALA A 280 -9.73 1.14 6.19
CA ALA A 280 -8.84 0.64 7.24
C ALA A 280 -9.24 1.13 8.64
N MET A 281 -9.72 2.37 8.76
CA MET A 281 -10.12 2.94 10.04
C MET A 281 -11.45 2.39 10.56
N VAL A 282 -12.26 1.75 9.72
CA VAL A 282 -13.61 1.28 10.06
C VAL A 282 -13.60 0.35 11.26
N SER A 283 -12.68 -0.62 11.33
CA SER A 283 -12.60 -1.58 12.44
C SER A 283 -12.48 -0.88 13.79
N THR A 284 -11.57 0.07 13.91
CA THR A 284 -11.31 0.80 15.17
C THR A 284 -12.51 1.63 15.59
N ILE A 285 -13.19 2.28 14.62
CA ILE A 285 -14.37 3.09 14.89
C ILE A 285 -15.54 2.20 15.32
N VAL A 286 -15.75 1.07 14.63
CA VAL A 286 -16.82 0.10 14.94
C VAL A 286 -16.61 -0.53 16.31
N PHE A 287 -15.36 -0.80 16.71
CA PHE A 287 -15.07 -1.24 18.08
C PHE A 287 -15.56 -0.21 19.10
N GLY A 288 -15.24 1.08 18.91
CA GLY A 288 -15.63 2.14 19.85
C GLY A 288 -17.16 2.26 19.97
N ILE A 289 -17.86 2.33 18.84
CA ILE A 289 -19.33 2.51 18.83
C ILE A 289 -20.05 1.21 19.20
N GLY A 290 -19.63 0.06 18.66
CA GLY A 290 -20.31 -1.21 18.90
C GLY A 290 -20.18 -1.76 20.32
N VAL A 291 -19.13 -1.36 21.03
CA VAL A 291 -18.96 -1.69 22.46
C VAL A 291 -20.01 -0.99 23.32
N ASP A 292 -20.38 0.26 23.02
CA ASP A 292 -21.36 1.03 23.80
C ASP A 292 -22.73 0.32 23.86
N ASP A 293 -23.23 -0.19 22.74
CA ASP A 293 -24.46 -0.95 22.69
C ASP A 293 -24.42 -2.17 23.61
N SER A 294 -23.28 -2.87 23.58
CA SER A 294 -23.07 -4.06 24.41
C SER A 294 -22.94 -3.72 25.90
N ILE A 295 -22.34 -2.57 26.25
CA ILE A 295 -22.26 -2.08 27.63
C ILE A 295 -23.66 -1.84 28.20
N HIS A 296 -24.48 -1.12 27.45
CA HIS A 296 -25.86 -0.81 27.89
C HIS A 296 -26.69 -2.08 28.13
N ILE A 297 -26.56 -3.07 27.28
CA ILE A 297 -27.25 -4.36 27.44
C ILE A 297 -26.73 -5.10 28.68
N ILE A 298 -25.42 -5.21 28.85
CA ILE A 298 -24.82 -5.93 29.99
C ILE A 298 -25.17 -5.25 31.32
N ASP A 299 -25.07 -3.94 31.41
CA ASP A 299 -25.40 -3.22 32.65
C ASP A 299 -26.85 -3.42 33.04
N ARG A 300 -27.75 -3.38 32.05
CA ARG A 300 -29.15 -3.63 32.33
C ARG A 300 -29.45 -5.08 32.70
N ILE A 301 -28.80 -6.07 32.07
CA ILE A 301 -28.93 -7.49 32.47
C ILE A 301 -28.45 -7.69 33.92
N ARG A 302 -27.38 -7.01 34.32
CA ARG A 302 -26.88 -7.06 35.71
C ARG A 302 -27.85 -6.46 36.73
N GLU A 303 -28.48 -5.35 36.37
CA GLU A 303 -29.51 -4.74 37.20
C GLU A 303 -30.71 -5.68 37.42
N GLU A 304 -31.10 -6.41 36.37
CA GLU A 304 -32.20 -7.41 36.44
C GLU A 304 -31.72 -8.80 36.94
N LYS A 305 -30.53 -8.87 37.56
CA LYS A 305 -29.96 -10.07 38.24
C LYS A 305 -29.58 -11.25 37.34
N GLU A 306 -29.29 -11.01 36.06
CA GLU A 306 -28.89 -12.04 35.09
C GLU A 306 -29.91 -13.21 34.97
N THR A 307 -31.18 -12.99 35.32
CA THR A 307 -32.23 -13.98 35.20
C THR A 307 -32.72 -14.04 33.75
N PRO A 308 -33.24 -15.17 33.26
CA PRO A 308 -33.79 -15.27 31.90
C PRO A 308 -34.91 -14.26 31.62
N ALA A 309 -35.82 -14.07 32.58
CA ALA A 309 -36.88 -13.06 32.48
C ALA A 309 -36.26 -11.63 32.44
N GLY A 310 -35.22 -11.38 33.24
CA GLY A 310 -34.47 -10.13 33.21
C GLY A 310 -33.78 -9.88 31.87
N ILE A 311 -33.21 -10.92 31.24
CA ILE A 311 -32.60 -10.84 29.91
C ILE A 311 -33.63 -10.47 28.85
N VAL A 312 -34.79 -11.14 28.82
CA VAL A 312 -35.89 -10.82 27.88
C VAL A 312 -36.38 -9.39 28.07
N LYS A 313 -36.60 -8.98 29.32
CA LYS A 313 -37.04 -7.60 29.66
C LYS A 313 -35.99 -6.56 29.22
N THR A 314 -34.71 -6.86 29.40
CA THR A 314 -33.60 -5.99 28.97
C THR A 314 -33.61 -5.84 27.45
N VAL A 315 -33.65 -6.94 26.72
CA VAL A 315 -33.65 -6.89 25.24
C VAL A 315 -34.84 -6.12 24.72
N SER A 316 -36.05 -6.28 25.32
CA SER A 316 -37.26 -5.57 24.91
C SER A 316 -37.15 -4.06 25.12
N ARG A 317 -36.66 -3.60 26.27
CA ARG A 317 -36.60 -2.17 26.62
C ARG A 317 -35.34 -1.47 26.16
N THR A 318 -34.19 -2.01 26.49
CA THR A 318 -32.88 -1.42 26.14
C THR A 318 -32.57 -1.62 24.66
N GLY A 319 -32.99 -2.76 24.07
CA GLY A 319 -32.87 -3.01 22.65
C GLY A 319 -33.59 -1.97 21.79
N GLN A 320 -34.77 -1.48 22.23
CA GLN A 320 -35.45 -0.39 21.52
C GLN A 320 -34.61 0.89 21.53
N THR A 321 -34.07 1.28 22.67
CA THR A 321 -33.24 2.50 22.77
C THR A 321 -31.98 2.39 21.89
N ILE A 322 -31.31 1.24 21.89
CA ILE A 322 -30.13 0.99 21.06
C ILE A 322 -30.49 1.01 19.57
N PHE A 323 -31.65 0.45 19.21
CA PHE A 323 -32.15 0.54 17.84
C PHE A 323 -32.37 1.99 17.39
N GLU A 324 -32.98 2.82 18.23
CA GLU A 324 -33.21 4.24 17.96
C GLU A 324 -31.88 5.01 17.78
N THR A 325 -30.88 4.77 18.64
CA THR A 325 -29.55 5.41 18.54
C THR A 325 -28.80 4.94 17.29
N THR A 326 -28.81 3.65 17.00
CA THR A 326 -28.15 3.10 15.79
C THR A 326 -28.85 3.60 14.52
N ALA A 327 -30.18 3.65 14.49
CA ALA A 327 -30.95 4.18 13.37
C ALA A 327 -30.65 5.66 13.09
N THR A 328 -30.57 6.49 14.14
CA THR A 328 -30.19 7.91 13.98
C THR A 328 -28.76 8.09 13.53
N THR A 329 -27.83 7.28 14.02
CA THR A 329 -26.43 7.27 13.57
C THR A 329 -26.32 6.85 12.10
N CYS A 330 -27.00 5.78 11.69
CA CYS A 330 -27.06 5.36 10.29
C CYS A 330 -27.70 6.41 9.39
N ALA A 331 -28.75 7.09 9.85
CA ALA A 331 -29.36 8.19 9.11
C ALA A 331 -28.39 9.37 8.91
N GLY A 332 -27.57 9.69 9.91
CA GLY A 332 -26.50 10.68 9.78
C GLY A 332 -25.42 10.25 8.79
N LEU A 333 -24.99 8.99 8.87
CA LEU A 333 -23.98 8.43 7.95
C LEU A 333 -24.49 8.29 6.51
N ALA A 334 -25.81 8.19 6.31
CA ALA A 334 -26.42 8.11 4.99
C ALA A 334 -26.15 9.35 4.13
N ALA A 335 -25.83 10.50 4.73
CA ALA A 335 -25.37 11.68 3.99
C ALA A 335 -24.08 11.38 3.19
N GLY A 336 -23.26 10.46 3.65
CA GLY A 336 -22.04 10.01 2.96
C GLY A 336 -22.29 9.25 1.66
N LEU A 337 -23.52 8.78 1.40
CA LEU A 337 -23.89 8.15 0.12
C LEU A 337 -23.88 9.12 -1.06
N PHE A 338 -23.99 10.41 -0.78
CA PHE A 338 -23.98 11.49 -1.77
C PHE A 338 -22.57 12.04 -2.04
N VAL A 339 -21.56 11.44 -1.43
CA VAL A 339 -20.15 11.84 -1.67
C VAL A 339 -19.66 11.21 -2.97
N ASP A 340 -19.08 12.03 -3.83
CA ASP A 340 -18.61 11.60 -5.16
C ASP A 340 -17.28 10.81 -5.11
N ILE A 341 -16.57 10.80 -3.98
CA ILE A 341 -15.34 10.03 -3.79
C ILE A 341 -15.70 8.57 -3.48
N PRO A 342 -15.42 7.60 -4.36
CA PRO A 342 -15.85 6.22 -4.20
C PRO A 342 -15.35 5.56 -2.90
N GLY A 343 -14.08 5.77 -2.54
CA GLY A 343 -13.49 5.22 -1.31
C GLY A 343 -14.19 5.72 -0.04
N LEU A 344 -14.52 7.01 0.00
CA LEU A 344 -15.22 7.61 1.14
C LEU A 344 -16.69 7.17 1.18
N ARG A 345 -17.36 7.06 0.03
CA ARG A 345 -18.74 6.51 -0.03
C ARG A 345 -18.76 5.07 0.47
N ASN A 346 -17.83 4.23 0.05
CA ASN A 346 -17.70 2.85 0.49
C ASN A 346 -17.45 2.75 2.01
N PHE A 347 -16.66 3.67 2.57
CA PHE A 347 -16.47 3.80 4.02
C PHE A 347 -17.81 4.00 4.74
N PHE A 348 -18.65 4.95 4.30
CA PHE A 348 -19.95 5.19 4.94
C PHE A 348 -20.89 4.00 4.82
N VAL A 349 -20.94 3.34 3.66
CA VAL A 349 -21.75 2.12 3.46
C VAL A 349 -21.29 1.01 4.40
N LEU A 350 -19.99 0.77 4.46
CA LEU A 350 -19.41 -0.28 5.32
C LEU A 350 -19.68 0.01 6.80
N MET A 351 -19.55 1.28 7.23
CA MET A 351 -19.86 1.73 8.58
C MET A 351 -21.33 1.45 8.94
N MET A 352 -22.29 1.83 8.08
CA MET A 352 -23.71 1.58 8.34
C MET A 352 -24.01 0.08 8.45
N LEU A 353 -23.43 -0.74 7.58
CA LEU A 353 -23.61 -2.19 7.62
C LEU A 353 -23.05 -2.81 8.90
N LEU A 354 -21.84 -2.41 9.30
CA LEU A 354 -21.22 -2.94 10.51
C LEU A 354 -21.88 -2.45 11.79
N LEU A 355 -22.38 -1.20 11.84
CA LEU A 355 -23.17 -0.71 12.96
C LEU A 355 -24.50 -1.46 13.10
N THR A 356 -25.17 -1.73 11.98
CA THR A 356 -26.39 -2.56 11.99
C THR A 356 -26.08 -3.97 12.48
N LEU A 357 -24.95 -4.54 12.08
CA LEU A 357 -24.52 -5.86 12.55
C LEU A 357 -24.14 -5.82 14.04
N ALA A 358 -23.52 -4.73 14.52
CA ALA A 358 -23.20 -4.54 15.94
C ALA A 358 -24.47 -4.49 16.79
N LEU A 359 -25.51 -3.79 16.35
CA LEU A 359 -26.82 -3.81 16.97
C LEU A 359 -27.39 -5.23 17.07
N LEU A 360 -27.36 -6.00 15.96
CA LEU A 360 -27.87 -7.37 15.94
C LEU A 360 -27.06 -8.30 16.88
N THR A 361 -25.75 -8.18 16.89
CA THR A 361 -24.91 -9.00 17.78
C THR A 361 -25.11 -8.64 19.24
N SER A 362 -25.26 -7.36 19.57
CA SER A 362 -25.53 -6.90 20.93
C SER A 362 -26.92 -7.29 21.42
N ALA A 363 -27.94 -7.18 20.54
CA ALA A 363 -29.34 -7.47 20.94
C ALA A 363 -29.67 -8.96 20.90
N ILE A 364 -29.02 -9.77 20.09
CA ILE A 364 -29.34 -11.21 19.89
C ILE A 364 -28.20 -12.11 20.36
N LEU A 365 -26.99 -11.95 19.84
CA LEU A 365 -25.90 -12.87 20.09
C LEU A 365 -25.44 -12.80 21.56
N LEU A 366 -25.26 -11.61 22.10
CA LEU A 366 -24.78 -11.41 23.46
C LEU A 366 -25.73 -12.00 24.51
N PRO A 367 -27.06 -11.71 24.49
CA PRO A 367 -28.02 -12.38 25.38
C PRO A 367 -28.05 -13.91 25.18
N ALA A 368 -28.03 -14.40 23.94
CA ALA A 368 -28.03 -15.83 23.66
C ALA A 368 -26.79 -16.53 24.24
N MET A 369 -25.62 -15.91 24.18
CA MET A 369 -24.39 -16.42 24.78
C MET A 369 -24.49 -16.49 26.31
N LEU A 370 -25.11 -15.51 26.97
CA LEU A 370 -25.32 -15.52 28.41
C LEU A 370 -26.26 -16.63 28.83
N VAL A 371 -27.40 -16.78 28.15
CA VAL A 371 -28.35 -17.88 28.39
C VAL A 371 -27.67 -19.24 28.13
N GLY A 372 -26.94 -19.37 27.05
CA GLY A 372 -26.19 -20.58 26.70
C GLY A 372 -25.15 -20.95 27.76
N TRP A 373 -24.46 -19.95 28.31
CA TRP A 373 -23.50 -20.15 29.39
C TRP A 373 -24.18 -20.65 30.67
N HIS A 374 -25.31 -20.06 31.07
CA HIS A 374 -26.05 -20.51 32.23
C HIS A 374 -26.56 -21.94 32.05
N SER A 375 -27.07 -22.28 30.87
CA SER A 375 -27.50 -23.66 30.54
C SER A 375 -26.34 -24.66 30.58
N LEU A 376 -25.17 -24.27 30.07
CA LEU A 376 -23.96 -25.12 30.07
C LEU A 376 -23.47 -25.37 31.52
N MET A 377 -23.41 -24.31 32.31
CA MET A 377 -22.98 -24.40 33.72
C MET A 377 -23.93 -25.24 34.55
N PHE A 378 -25.25 -25.14 34.31
CA PHE A 378 -26.23 -26.01 34.97
C PHE A 378 -26.01 -27.49 34.63
N ARG A 379 -25.79 -27.79 33.34
CA ARG A 379 -25.50 -29.19 32.89
C ARG A 379 -24.20 -29.74 33.49
N LEU A 380 -23.20 -28.91 33.71
CA LEU A 380 -21.87 -29.35 34.20
C LEU A 380 -21.81 -29.43 35.71
N THR A 381 -22.51 -28.57 36.45
CA THR A 381 -22.37 -28.44 37.91
C THR A 381 -23.59 -28.94 38.70
N GLY A 382 -24.71 -29.13 38.02
CA GLY A 382 -25.99 -29.51 38.64
C GLY A 382 -26.52 -28.45 39.65
N LYS A 383 -25.93 -27.27 39.71
CA LYS A 383 -26.30 -26.16 40.58
C LYS A 383 -26.76 -25.00 39.74
N GLY A 384 -28.03 -24.60 39.87
CA GLY A 384 -28.62 -23.42 39.22
C GLY A 384 -30.13 -23.46 39.16
N GLU A 385 -30.78 -22.31 39.11
CA GLU A 385 -32.22 -22.09 39.04
C GLU A 385 -32.82 -22.39 37.65
N TYR A 386 -32.36 -23.44 36.95
CA TYR A 386 -32.82 -23.74 35.58
C TYR A 386 -34.24 -24.29 35.50
N GLN A 387 -34.78 -24.83 36.61
CA GLN A 387 -36.14 -25.38 36.65
C GLN A 387 -37.24 -24.30 36.53
N ASP A 388 -36.93 -23.05 36.86
CA ASP A 388 -37.86 -21.93 36.76
C ASP A 388 -37.82 -21.22 35.40
N LEU A 389 -36.87 -21.56 34.54
CA LEU A 389 -36.60 -20.87 33.28
C LEU A 389 -37.75 -20.99 32.27
N GLU A 390 -38.35 -22.17 32.14
CA GLU A 390 -39.48 -22.36 31.24
C GLU A 390 -40.73 -21.64 31.76
N THR A 391 -40.94 -21.63 33.05
CA THR A 391 -42.07 -20.97 33.72
C THR A 391 -41.92 -19.45 33.64
N ASP A 392 -40.72 -18.92 33.89
CA ASP A 392 -40.40 -17.50 33.82
C ASP A 392 -40.44 -16.95 32.39
N LEU A 393 -40.01 -17.70 31.39
CA LEU A 393 -40.13 -17.33 29.98
C LEU A 393 -41.56 -17.27 29.50
N VAL A 394 -42.39 -18.23 29.94
CA VAL A 394 -43.83 -18.24 29.63
C VAL A 394 -44.55 -17.07 30.30
N VAL A 395 -44.24 -16.77 31.58
CA VAL A 395 -44.77 -15.63 32.30
C VAL A 395 -44.35 -14.30 31.68
N ALA A 396 -43.06 -14.18 31.29
CA ALA A 396 -42.56 -12.98 30.62
C ALA A 396 -43.17 -12.78 29.21
N SER A 397 -43.37 -13.87 28.46
CA SER A 397 -44.02 -13.86 27.15
C SER A 397 -45.49 -13.42 27.26
N ASN A 398 -46.22 -13.92 28.28
CA ASN A 398 -47.59 -13.53 28.50
C ASN A 398 -47.71 -12.07 28.97
N ALA A 399 -46.81 -11.61 29.83
CA ALA A 399 -46.82 -10.22 30.30
C ALA A 399 -46.46 -9.21 29.18
N THR A 400 -45.64 -9.61 28.20
CA THR A 400 -45.39 -8.77 27.01
C THR A 400 -46.54 -8.77 26.03
N MET A 401 -47.28 -9.87 25.94
CA MET A 401 -48.47 -9.94 25.08
C MET A 401 -49.63 -9.09 25.65
N ASP A 402 -49.81 -9.10 26.97
CA ASP A 402 -50.80 -8.28 27.64
C ASP A 402 -50.49 -6.78 27.55
N ALA A 403 -49.21 -6.39 27.60
CA ALA A 403 -48.76 -4.99 27.46
C ALA A 403 -48.83 -4.45 26.01
N VAL A 404 -49.01 -5.29 25.02
CA VAL A 404 -49.22 -4.90 23.60
C VAL A 404 -50.70 -4.79 23.27
N LEU A 405 -51.58 -5.36 24.10
CA LEU A 405 -53.04 -5.37 23.92
C LEU A 405 -53.77 -4.27 24.71
N ASP A 406 -53.08 -3.60 25.63
CA ASP A 406 -53.50 -2.37 26.32
C ASP A 406 -52.83 -1.13 25.63
#